data_4ae761eedf2d62fd5658d1e5a5456880
#
_entry.id   4ae761eedf2d62fd5658d1e5a5456880
#
_cell.length_a   1.000
_cell.length_b   1.000
_cell.length_c   1.000
_cell.angle_alpha   90.00
_cell.angle_beta   90.00
_cell.angle_gamma   90.00
#
_symmetry.space_group_name_H-M   'P 1'
#
loop_
_entity.id
_entity.type
_entity.pdbx_description
1 polymer ?
#
loop_
_entity_poly.entity_id
_entity_poly.type
_entity_poly.pdbx_seq_one_letter_code
_entity_poly.pdbx_strand_id
1 'polypeptide(L)'
;MNNSIFLKEYSTEYQSQVVDLILHIQKDEYNIAITKEDQPDLLDIENFYQRGNGNFWVALSEGTVVGTIALLDIGNRKTALRKMFVKQNYRGKTFNVSNQLLHHAIGWARERSIEEIYLGTTPQFVAAHRFYEKNGFVSIAPGELPIGFPVMKVDKKFYRYVIQ
;
A
#
# COMPACT_ATOMS: atom_id res chain seq x y z
N MET A 1 -16.99 -7.44 -22.47
CA MET A 1 -16.29 -7.71 -21.22
C MET A 1 -15.88 -6.41 -20.56
N ASN A 2 -16.24 -6.25 -19.30
CA ASN A 2 -15.96 -5.01 -18.59
C ASN A 2 -14.61 -5.10 -17.85
N ASN A 3 -13.65 -4.28 -18.28
CA ASN A 3 -12.33 -4.22 -17.63
C ASN A 3 -12.24 -3.05 -16.66
N SER A 4 -13.40 -2.48 -16.27
CA SER A 4 -13.42 -1.33 -15.37
C SER A 4 -12.96 -1.71 -13.97
N ILE A 5 -12.10 -0.86 -13.42
CA ILE A 5 -11.63 -0.98 -12.05
C ILE A 5 -12.19 0.20 -11.28
N PHE A 6 -12.80 -0.06 -10.14
CA PHE A 6 -13.34 0.98 -9.26
C PHE A 6 -12.49 1.06 -8.00
N LEU A 7 -12.02 2.27 -7.69
CA LEU A 7 -11.32 2.51 -6.44
C LEU A 7 -12.31 2.98 -5.41
N LYS A 8 -12.23 2.42 -4.21
CA LYS A 8 -13.16 2.73 -3.14
C LYS A 8 -12.41 2.75 -1.81
N GLU A 9 -12.83 3.63 -0.92
CA GLU A 9 -12.31 3.59 0.45
C GLU A 9 -12.74 2.29 1.10
N TYR A 10 -11.83 1.71 1.87
CA TYR A 10 -12.10 0.46 2.58
C TYR A 10 -13.30 0.62 3.51
N SER A 11 -14.11 -0.43 3.60
CA SER A 11 -15.12 -0.60 4.64
C SER A 11 -15.08 -2.06 5.09
N THR A 12 -15.68 -2.34 6.25
CA THR A 12 -15.55 -3.66 6.90
C THR A 12 -16.07 -4.82 6.05
N GLU A 13 -16.98 -4.55 5.12
CA GLU A 13 -17.48 -5.59 4.21
C GLU A 13 -16.38 -6.23 3.37
N TYR A 14 -15.25 -5.54 3.17
CA TYR A 14 -14.13 -6.05 2.36
C TYR A 14 -13.04 -6.72 3.20
N GLN A 15 -13.18 -6.78 4.51
CA GLN A 15 -12.10 -7.26 5.39
C GLN A 15 -11.59 -8.64 4.99
N SER A 16 -12.47 -9.61 4.83
CA SER A 16 -12.06 -10.98 4.49
C SER A 16 -11.31 -11.03 3.17
N GLN A 17 -11.82 -10.33 2.15
CA GLN A 17 -11.17 -10.31 0.84
C GLN A 17 -9.80 -9.64 0.89
N VAL A 18 -9.67 -8.56 1.65
CA VAL A 18 -8.39 -7.84 1.80
C VAL A 18 -7.36 -8.74 2.49
N VAL A 19 -7.73 -9.35 3.60
CA VAL A 19 -6.83 -10.24 4.35
C VAL A 19 -6.40 -11.42 3.48
N ASP A 20 -7.35 -12.07 2.81
CA ASP A 20 -7.06 -13.22 1.97
C ASP A 20 -6.13 -12.87 0.80
N LEU A 21 -6.38 -11.74 0.14
CA LEU A 21 -5.54 -11.29 -0.97
C LEU A 21 -4.10 -11.03 -0.52
N ILE A 22 -3.94 -10.29 0.56
CA ILE A 22 -2.62 -9.91 1.06
C ILE A 22 -1.83 -11.14 1.52
N LEU A 23 -2.46 -12.01 2.31
CA LEU A 23 -1.78 -13.22 2.79
C LEU A 23 -1.42 -14.16 1.64
N HIS A 24 -2.29 -14.30 0.65
CA HIS A 24 -2.01 -15.13 -0.53
C HIS A 24 -0.76 -14.63 -1.25
N ILE A 25 -0.66 -13.32 -1.49
CA ILE A 25 0.50 -12.76 -2.17
C ILE A 25 1.76 -12.92 -1.33
N GLN A 26 1.70 -12.60 -0.05
CA GLN A 26 2.87 -12.68 0.82
C GLN A 26 3.38 -14.10 0.99
N LYS A 27 2.50 -15.05 1.28
CA LYS A 27 2.88 -16.41 1.65
C LYS A 27 2.97 -17.34 0.46
N ASP A 28 1.92 -17.40 -0.36
CA ASP A 28 1.82 -18.39 -1.42
C ASP A 28 2.57 -17.96 -2.68
N GLU A 29 2.56 -16.68 -2.99
CA GLU A 29 3.22 -16.17 -4.20
C GLU A 29 4.70 -15.88 -3.98
N TYR A 30 5.06 -15.25 -2.85
CA TYR A 30 6.42 -14.78 -2.60
C TYR A 30 7.13 -15.47 -1.46
N ASN A 31 6.46 -16.39 -0.78
CA ASN A 31 7.05 -17.18 0.32
C ASN A 31 7.73 -16.28 1.37
N ILE A 32 7.07 -15.20 1.74
CA ILE A 32 7.60 -14.27 2.74
C ILE A 32 7.25 -14.78 4.14
N ALA A 33 8.22 -14.72 5.05
CA ALA A 33 8.06 -15.21 6.44
C ALA A 33 7.30 -14.18 7.28
N ILE A 34 6.02 -13.96 6.95
CA ILE A 34 5.14 -13.06 7.69
C ILE A 34 3.77 -13.74 7.84
N THR A 35 3.14 -13.57 8.98
CA THR A 35 1.85 -14.19 9.27
C THR A 35 0.77 -13.14 9.48
N LYS A 36 -0.48 -13.59 9.56
CA LYS A 36 -1.61 -12.73 9.90
C LYS A 36 -1.40 -12.12 11.30
N GLU A 37 -0.85 -12.89 12.23
CA GLU A 37 -0.59 -12.46 13.62
C GLU A 37 0.49 -11.38 13.67
N ASP A 38 1.38 -11.34 12.69
CA ASP A 38 2.38 -10.28 12.56
C ASP A 38 1.77 -8.97 12.03
N GLN A 39 0.51 -9.00 11.61
CA GLN A 39 -0.15 -7.88 10.95
C GLN A 39 -1.51 -7.58 11.60
N PRO A 40 -1.52 -7.21 12.90
CA PRO A 40 -2.79 -6.92 13.57
C PRO A 40 -3.54 -5.73 12.97
N ASP A 41 -2.85 -4.87 12.22
CA ASP A 41 -3.47 -3.76 11.49
C ASP A 41 -4.53 -4.26 10.49
N LEU A 42 -4.35 -5.45 9.92
CA LEU A 42 -5.32 -6.00 8.96
C LEU A 42 -6.63 -6.43 9.61
N LEU A 43 -6.65 -6.60 10.92
CA LEU A 43 -7.85 -6.98 11.66
C LEU A 43 -8.61 -5.76 12.20
N ASP A 44 -8.07 -4.56 12.03
CA ASP A 44 -8.68 -3.32 12.52
C ASP A 44 -8.31 -2.15 11.61
N ILE A 45 -8.54 -2.33 10.32
CA ILE A 45 -8.12 -1.38 9.29
C ILE A 45 -8.69 0.01 9.53
N GLU A 46 -9.96 0.12 9.94
CA GLU A 46 -10.58 1.41 10.18
C GLU A 46 -9.83 2.21 11.23
N ASN A 47 -9.59 1.61 12.38
CA ASN A 47 -8.96 2.32 13.50
C ASN A 47 -7.47 2.50 13.29
N PHE A 48 -6.83 1.64 12.49
CA PHE A 48 -5.40 1.72 12.25
C PHE A 48 -5.06 2.74 11.16
N TYR A 49 -5.77 2.68 10.02
CA TYR A 49 -5.43 3.48 8.85
C TYR A 49 -6.36 4.65 8.58
N GLN A 50 -7.66 4.49 8.83
CA GLN A 50 -8.67 5.47 8.42
C GLN A 50 -8.91 6.51 9.51
N ARG A 51 -7.83 7.13 9.94
CA ARG A 51 -7.85 8.20 10.94
C ARG A 51 -6.77 9.22 10.64
N GLY A 52 -6.96 10.45 11.14
CA GLY A 52 -6.03 11.54 10.81
C GLY A 52 -5.98 11.75 9.30
N ASN A 53 -4.79 11.82 8.76
CA ASN A 53 -4.58 11.98 7.32
C ASN A 53 -4.34 10.66 6.60
N GLY A 54 -4.54 9.54 7.29
CA GLY A 54 -4.42 8.21 6.69
C GLY A 54 -5.71 7.72 6.03
N ASN A 55 -5.59 6.67 5.26
CA ASN A 55 -6.75 5.96 4.70
C ASN A 55 -6.32 4.62 4.12
N PHE A 56 -7.29 3.85 3.68
CA PHE A 56 -7.07 2.54 3.06
C PHE A 56 -8.05 2.42 1.90
N TRP A 57 -7.57 2.01 0.74
CA TRP A 57 -8.41 1.88 -0.46
C TRP A 57 -8.34 0.47 -1.02
N VAL A 58 -9.42 0.07 -1.66
CA VAL A 58 -9.49 -1.19 -2.40
C VAL A 58 -9.77 -0.88 -3.87
N ALA A 59 -9.21 -1.71 -4.73
CA ALA A 59 -9.55 -1.71 -6.15
C ALA A 59 -10.50 -2.88 -6.38
N LEU A 60 -11.63 -2.61 -7.00
CA LEU A 60 -12.69 -3.60 -7.22
C LEU A 60 -12.84 -3.89 -8.71
N SER A 61 -12.95 -5.17 -9.04
CA SER A 61 -13.34 -5.63 -10.36
C SER A 61 -14.61 -6.46 -10.18
N GLU A 62 -15.72 -5.95 -10.69
CA GLU A 62 -17.04 -6.59 -10.55
C GLU A 62 -17.35 -6.96 -9.09
N GLY A 63 -17.06 -6.05 -8.18
CA GLY A 63 -17.34 -6.22 -6.75
C GLY A 63 -16.33 -7.04 -5.98
N THR A 64 -15.29 -7.57 -6.63
CA THR A 64 -14.26 -8.37 -6.00
C THR A 64 -13.01 -7.51 -5.78
N VAL A 65 -12.40 -7.61 -4.60
CA VAL A 65 -11.16 -6.89 -4.29
C VAL A 65 -10.00 -7.51 -5.08
N VAL A 66 -9.37 -6.70 -5.91
CA VAL A 66 -8.22 -7.13 -6.72
C VAL A 66 -6.96 -6.34 -6.40
N GLY A 67 -7.05 -5.33 -5.56
CA GLY A 67 -5.88 -4.56 -5.15
C GLY A 67 -6.15 -3.75 -3.90
N THR A 68 -5.07 -3.39 -3.21
CA THR A 68 -5.12 -2.59 -1.97
C THR A 68 -4.00 -1.57 -1.94
N ILE A 69 -4.20 -0.49 -1.20
CA ILE A 69 -3.16 0.46 -0.83
C ILE A 69 -3.58 1.18 0.45
N ALA A 70 -2.63 1.50 1.30
CA ALA A 70 -2.89 2.22 2.54
C ALA A 70 -1.88 3.35 2.75
N LEU A 71 -2.35 4.42 3.38
CA LEU A 71 -1.49 5.47 3.93
C LEU A 71 -1.74 5.53 5.42
N LEU A 72 -0.67 5.41 6.20
CA LEU A 72 -0.71 5.56 7.65
C LEU A 72 -0.20 6.95 8.01
N ASP A 73 -0.99 7.72 8.76
CA ASP A 73 -0.55 9.02 9.25
C ASP A 73 0.52 8.80 10.32
N ILE A 74 1.74 9.29 10.09
CA ILE A 74 2.84 9.15 11.04
C ILE A 74 3.25 10.50 11.66
N GLY A 75 2.41 11.53 11.49
CA GLY A 75 2.64 12.84 12.06
C GLY A 75 3.53 13.73 11.20
N ASN A 76 3.61 15.00 11.57
CA ASN A 76 4.48 15.99 10.92
C ASN A 76 4.27 16.09 9.40
N ARG A 77 3.02 15.94 8.93
CA ARG A 77 2.66 15.98 7.51
C ARG A 77 3.36 14.91 6.70
N LYS A 78 3.55 13.73 7.31
CA LYS A 78 4.16 12.58 6.67
C LYS A 78 3.26 11.36 6.79
N THR A 79 3.31 10.49 5.80
CA THR A 79 2.59 9.23 5.82
C THR A 79 3.52 8.09 5.46
N ALA A 80 3.13 6.89 5.88
CA ALA A 80 3.77 5.65 5.43
C ALA A 80 2.83 4.94 4.46
N LEU A 81 3.31 4.66 3.25
CA LEU A 81 2.56 3.86 2.28
C LEU A 81 2.74 2.39 2.65
N ARG A 82 1.63 1.70 2.80
CA ARG A 82 1.64 0.30 3.24
C ARG A 82 0.60 -0.51 2.46
N LYS A 83 0.74 -1.82 2.54
CA LYS A 83 -0.27 -2.76 2.03
C LYS A 83 -0.62 -2.52 0.55
N MET A 84 0.40 -2.24 -0.25
CA MET A 84 0.22 -2.09 -1.69
C MET A 84 0.35 -3.47 -2.34
N PHE A 85 -0.79 -4.05 -2.71
CA PHE A 85 -0.85 -5.37 -3.30
C PHE A 85 -1.85 -5.39 -4.44
N VAL A 86 -1.54 -6.13 -5.51
CA VAL A 86 -2.44 -6.30 -6.65
C VAL A 86 -2.46 -7.78 -7.03
N LYS A 87 -3.65 -8.31 -7.21
CA LYS A 87 -3.85 -9.71 -7.62
C LYS A 87 -3.12 -9.98 -8.93
N GLN A 88 -2.45 -11.14 -9.02
CA GLN A 88 -1.52 -11.46 -10.10
C GLN A 88 -2.08 -11.20 -11.50
N ASN A 89 -3.27 -11.69 -11.79
CA ASN A 89 -3.87 -11.53 -13.12
C ASN A 89 -4.42 -10.12 -13.40
N TYR A 90 -4.31 -9.21 -12.44
CA TYR A 90 -4.69 -7.81 -12.62
C TYR A 90 -3.47 -6.87 -12.66
N ARG A 91 -2.26 -7.44 -12.66
CA ARG A 91 -1.02 -6.66 -12.78
C ARG A 91 -0.75 -6.32 -14.24
N GLY A 92 0.01 -5.25 -14.43
CA GLY A 92 0.43 -4.84 -15.75
C GLY A 92 -0.45 -3.77 -16.36
N LYS A 93 -0.15 -3.46 -17.62
CA LYS A 93 -0.72 -2.28 -18.29
C LYS A 93 -2.20 -2.39 -18.63
N THR A 94 -2.69 -3.60 -18.86
CA THR A 94 -4.08 -3.80 -19.28
C THR A 94 -5.07 -3.23 -18.28
N PHE A 95 -4.91 -3.55 -17.00
CA PHE A 95 -5.81 -3.06 -15.96
C PHE A 95 -5.27 -1.81 -15.26
N ASN A 96 -3.97 -1.64 -15.23
CA ASN A 96 -3.29 -0.47 -14.66
C ASN A 96 -3.66 -0.19 -13.20
N VAL A 97 -3.93 -1.25 -12.42
CA VAL A 97 -4.44 -1.14 -11.06
C VAL A 97 -3.43 -0.46 -10.13
N SER A 98 -2.15 -0.84 -10.22
CA SER A 98 -1.11 -0.27 -9.36
C SER A 98 -1.00 1.24 -9.53
N ASN A 99 -0.97 1.72 -10.78
CA ASN A 99 -0.91 3.16 -11.05
C ASN A 99 -2.14 3.89 -10.55
N GLN A 100 -3.32 3.30 -10.74
CA GLN A 100 -4.56 3.92 -10.28
C GLN A 100 -4.57 4.07 -8.75
N LEU A 101 -4.18 3.00 -8.04
CA LEU A 101 -4.13 3.03 -6.58
C LEU A 101 -3.11 4.05 -6.07
N LEU A 102 -1.90 4.04 -6.64
CA LEU A 102 -0.84 4.94 -6.19
C LEU A 102 -1.22 6.40 -6.43
N HIS A 103 -1.69 6.74 -7.63
CA HIS A 103 -2.05 8.11 -7.95
C HIS A 103 -3.24 8.59 -7.12
N HIS A 104 -4.17 7.71 -6.81
CA HIS A 104 -5.29 8.04 -5.93
C HIS A 104 -4.80 8.39 -4.53
N ALA A 105 -3.90 7.58 -3.98
CA ALA A 105 -3.33 7.82 -2.65
C ALA A 105 -2.52 9.13 -2.62
N ILE A 106 -1.72 9.39 -3.65
CA ILE A 106 -0.94 10.63 -3.74
C ILE A 106 -1.88 11.83 -3.81
N GLY A 107 -2.96 11.75 -4.58
CA GLY A 107 -3.97 12.80 -4.66
C GLY A 107 -4.62 13.10 -3.32
N TRP A 108 -4.96 12.06 -2.56
CA TRP A 108 -5.48 12.20 -1.21
C TRP A 108 -4.48 12.94 -0.31
N ALA A 109 -3.21 12.52 -0.35
CA ALA A 109 -2.17 13.12 0.46
C ALA A 109 -1.96 14.60 0.11
N ARG A 110 -1.96 14.91 -1.20
CA ARG A 110 -1.80 16.29 -1.66
C ARG A 110 -2.93 17.19 -1.17
N GLU A 111 -4.16 16.71 -1.21
CA GLU A 111 -5.32 17.46 -0.75
C GLU A 111 -5.27 17.74 0.74
N ARG A 112 -4.56 16.92 1.51
CA ARG A 112 -4.44 17.05 2.96
C ARG A 112 -3.12 17.68 3.41
N SER A 113 -2.40 18.28 2.47
CA SER A 113 -1.13 18.97 2.74
C SER A 113 -0.06 18.06 3.34
N ILE A 114 -0.11 16.79 3.00
CA ILE A 114 0.97 15.86 3.32
C ILE A 114 2.16 16.22 2.46
N GLU A 115 3.34 16.23 3.05
CA GLU A 115 4.57 16.66 2.37
C GLU A 115 5.39 15.51 1.82
N GLU A 116 5.41 14.39 2.54
CA GLU A 116 6.26 13.26 2.18
C GLU A 116 5.55 11.94 2.45
N ILE A 117 5.82 10.95 1.58
CA ILE A 117 5.34 9.59 1.74
C ILE A 117 6.57 8.68 1.81
N TYR A 118 6.63 7.85 2.85
CA TYR A 118 7.71 6.88 3.05
C TYR A 118 7.17 5.47 2.90
N LEU A 119 8.03 4.53 2.51
CA LEU A 119 7.65 3.12 2.49
C LEU A 119 8.85 2.23 2.76
N GLY A 120 8.57 1.05 3.30
CA GLY A 120 9.52 -0.04 3.43
C GLY A 120 9.01 -1.23 2.64
N THR A 121 9.91 -1.99 2.05
CA THR A 121 9.54 -3.15 1.25
C THR A 121 10.57 -4.25 1.41
N THR A 122 10.20 -5.47 0.99
CA THR A 122 11.07 -6.62 1.09
C THR A 122 11.88 -6.80 -0.18
N PRO A 123 13.06 -7.45 -0.10
CA PRO A 123 13.89 -7.69 -1.30
C PRO A 123 13.18 -8.53 -2.37
N GLN A 124 12.26 -9.39 -1.98
CA GLN A 124 11.55 -10.27 -2.92
C GLN A 124 10.66 -9.51 -3.90
N PHE A 125 10.19 -8.32 -3.53
CA PHE A 125 9.27 -7.54 -4.35
C PHE A 125 10.01 -6.67 -5.38
N VAL A 126 10.79 -7.29 -6.26
CA VAL A 126 11.62 -6.57 -7.26
C VAL A 126 10.77 -5.70 -8.20
N ALA A 127 9.63 -6.23 -8.65
CA ALA A 127 8.75 -5.47 -9.53
C ALA A 127 8.18 -4.23 -8.83
N ALA A 128 7.91 -4.33 -7.54
CA ALA A 128 7.44 -3.20 -6.75
C ALA A 128 8.52 -2.12 -6.64
N HIS A 129 9.79 -2.52 -6.46
CA HIS A 129 10.91 -1.56 -6.42
C HIS A 129 10.97 -0.73 -7.70
N ARG A 130 10.89 -1.39 -8.84
CA ARG A 130 10.90 -0.72 -10.16
C ARG A 130 9.70 0.21 -10.30
N PHE A 131 8.55 -0.23 -9.85
CA PHE A 131 7.31 0.55 -9.90
C PHE A 131 7.44 1.84 -9.08
N TYR A 132 7.95 1.74 -7.86
CA TYR A 132 8.15 2.92 -7.02
C TYR A 132 9.16 3.89 -7.61
N GLU A 133 10.29 3.37 -8.08
CA GLU A 133 11.34 4.21 -8.70
C GLU A 133 10.82 4.92 -9.95
N LYS A 134 10.06 4.22 -10.77
CA LYS A 134 9.45 4.79 -11.97
C LYS A 134 8.47 5.92 -11.63
N ASN A 135 7.85 5.86 -10.47
CA ASN A 135 6.85 6.84 -10.04
C ASN A 135 7.42 7.94 -9.14
N GLY A 136 8.73 8.07 -9.10
CA GLY A 136 9.38 9.20 -8.43
C GLY A 136 9.79 8.95 -6.99
N PHE A 137 9.65 7.74 -6.49
CA PHE A 137 10.16 7.37 -5.17
C PHE A 137 11.67 7.19 -5.26
N VAL A 138 12.38 7.71 -4.26
CA VAL A 138 13.84 7.67 -4.18
C VAL A 138 14.26 6.76 -3.04
N SER A 139 15.21 5.87 -3.31
CA SER A 139 15.77 4.98 -2.29
C SER A 139 16.49 5.79 -1.22
N ILE A 140 16.25 5.45 0.04
CA ILE A 140 16.88 6.10 1.19
C ILE A 140 17.47 5.06 2.14
N ALA A 141 18.41 5.52 2.97
CA ALA A 141 18.98 4.67 4.02
C ALA A 141 17.99 4.57 5.21
N PRO A 142 18.05 3.47 5.99
CA PRO A 142 17.18 3.35 7.17
C PRO A 142 17.27 4.51 8.14
N GLY A 143 18.46 5.12 8.28
CA GLY A 143 18.66 6.27 9.16
C GLY A 143 17.95 7.54 8.71
N GLU A 144 17.45 7.57 7.48
CA GLU A 144 16.71 8.73 6.94
C GLU A 144 15.20 8.61 7.16
N LEU A 145 14.74 7.51 7.74
CA LEU A 145 13.32 7.35 8.07
C LEU A 145 12.92 8.30 9.20
N PRO A 146 11.71 8.90 9.11
CA PRO A 146 11.26 9.78 10.18
C PRO A 146 10.91 9.00 11.45
N ILE A 147 10.96 9.69 12.58
CA ILE A 147 10.46 9.16 13.84
C ILE A 147 8.98 8.83 13.64
N GLY A 148 8.54 7.68 14.06
CA GLY A 148 7.16 7.26 13.89
C GLY A 148 6.93 6.34 12.70
N PHE A 149 7.92 6.17 11.83
CA PHE A 149 7.79 5.20 10.74
C PHE A 149 7.85 3.78 11.31
N PRO A 150 6.79 2.97 11.11
CA PRO A 150 6.76 1.61 11.67
C PRO A 150 7.49 0.64 10.74
N VAL A 151 8.69 0.21 11.12
CA VAL A 151 9.46 -0.76 10.34
C VAL A 151 8.92 -2.16 10.61
N MET A 152 8.51 -2.87 9.54
CA MET A 152 8.11 -4.27 9.63
C MET A 152 9.37 -5.15 9.63
N LYS A 153 9.27 -6.35 10.24
CA LYS A 153 10.43 -7.25 10.34
C LYS A 153 10.99 -7.66 8.98
N VAL A 154 10.16 -7.63 7.94
CA VAL A 154 10.56 -8.03 6.58
C VAL A 154 11.06 -6.86 5.74
N ASP A 155 10.97 -5.62 6.24
CA ASP A 155 11.39 -4.43 5.51
C ASP A 155 12.92 -4.34 5.48
N LYS A 156 13.49 -4.28 4.28
CA LYS A 156 14.94 -4.18 4.09
C LYS A 156 15.32 -3.05 3.15
N LYS A 157 14.38 -2.53 2.37
CA LYS A 157 14.62 -1.45 1.42
C LYS A 157 13.57 -0.35 1.64
N PHE A 158 14.02 0.91 1.63
CA PHE A 158 13.18 2.04 1.99
C PHE A 158 13.20 3.13 0.92
N TYR A 159 12.06 3.81 0.76
CA TYR A 159 11.87 4.86 -0.24
C TYR A 159 11.15 6.05 0.34
N ARG A 160 11.37 7.20 -0.30
CA ARG A 160 10.68 8.44 0.03
C ARG A 160 10.16 9.09 -1.24
N TYR A 161 8.98 9.67 -1.15
CA TYR A 161 8.37 10.48 -2.21
C TYR A 161 8.02 11.85 -1.64
N VAL A 162 8.52 12.92 -2.29
CA VAL A 162 8.21 14.29 -1.89
C VAL A 162 7.05 14.78 -2.76
N ILE A 163 5.97 15.22 -2.11
CA ILE A 163 4.78 15.69 -2.84
C ILE A 163 5.02 17.10 -3.35
N GLN A 164 4.77 17.27 -4.64
CA GLN A 164 4.94 18.55 -5.34
C GLN A 164 3.69 19.41 -5.21
#